data_8bd63eecb1998fa7bf263e765cd64949
#
_entry.id   8bd63eecb1998fa7bf263e765cd64949
#
_cell.length_a   1.000
_cell.length_b   1.000
_cell.length_c   1.000
_cell.angle_alpha   90.00
_cell.angle_beta   90.00
_cell.angle_gamma   90.00
#
_symmetry.space_group_name_H-M   'P 1'
#
loop_
_entity.id
_entity.type
_entity.pdbx_description
1 polymer ?
#
loop_
_entity_poly.entity_id
_entity_poly.type
_entity_poly.pdbx_seq_one_letter_code
_entity_poly.pdbx_strand_id
1 'polypeptide(L)'
;MERLTFAISCEALLNWIMTEASVHFWMALDGVELAYHEMGSGHAVILLHGLFSDAQMNWIKFGHAERIASEGFRVIMPDLRAHGESGKPHDPANYPPDILVRDLRELIAHLGLQEFDLGGFSLGARTTIDAVSHGVSPRRAILAGTGVDVLTNWERRCRFFLEAIERFDEARRGDPHWLSIQFMRTMKIDLEAAALLLKALGDHPSPEEALAAFTMPTLVVCGSEDHDHGPASVLAAALPNARYEEIPGTHMSSVTKPQLGEAIARFLSA
;
A
#
# COMPACT_ATOMS: atom_id res chain seq x y z
N MET A 1 -19.94 49.45 -6.72
CA MET A 1 -19.12 48.27 -7.09
C MET A 1 -18.23 47.95 -5.88
N GLU A 2 -18.77 47.17 -4.92
CA GLU A 2 -18.02 46.73 -3.75
C GLU A 2 -17.17 45.52 -4.12
N ARG A 3 -15.86 45.66 -3.92
CA ARG A 3 -14.93 44.54 -4.03
C ARG A 3 -15.05 43.70 -2.76
N LEU A 4 -15.70 42.55 -2.86
CA LEU A 4 -15.63 41.50 -1.84
C LEU A 4 -14.21 40.92 -1.84
N THR A 5 -13.38 41.40 -0.90
CA THR A 5 -12.09 40.75 -0.56
C THR A 5 -12.40 39.58 0.37
N PHE A 6 -12.36 38.36 -0.16
CA PHE A 6 -12.37 37.16 0.66
C PHE A 6 -11.00 37.03 1.35
N ALA A 7 -10.93 37.45 2.60
CA ALA A 7 -9.79 37.14 3.46
C ALA A 7 -9.97 35.71 3.98
N ILE A 8 -9.23 34.76 3.38
CA ILE A 8 -9.10 33.43 3.96
C ILE A 8 -8.35 33.60 5.29
N SER A 9 -8.89 33.12 6.41
CA SER A 9 -8.21 33.19 7.70
C SER A 9 -6.93 32.34 7.66
N CYS A 10 -5.91 32.74 8.44
CA CYS A 10 -4.64 31.97 8.52
C CYS A 10 -4.90 30.51 8.96
N GLU A 11 -5.90 30.26 9.82
CA GLU A 11 -6.37 28.94 10.21
C GLU A 11 -6.98 28.15 9.03
N ALA A 12 -7.79 28.81 8.20
CA ALA A 12 -8.37 28.16 7.02
C ALA A 12 -7.29 27.84 5.96
N LEU A 13 -6.28 28.70 5.83
CA LEU A 13 -5.13 28.45 4.97
C LEU A 13 -4.24 27.32 5.50
N LEU A 14 -3.97 27.27 6.80
CA LEU A 14 -3.25 26.19 7.45
C LEU A 14 -4.01 24.86 7.38
N ASN A 15 -5.32 24.85 7.60
CA ASN A 15 -6.15 23.67 7.41
C ASN A 15 -6.18 23.21 5.95
N TRP A 16 -6.22 24.13 4.98
CA TRP A 16 -6.20 23.80 3.56
C TRP A 16 -4.85 23.20 3.12
N ILE A 17 -3.72 23.76 3.60
CA ILE A 17 -2.37 23.22 3.37
C ILE A 17 -2.18 21.84 4.02
N MET A 18 -2.87 21.56 5.13
CA MET A 18 -2.80 20.28 5.83
C MET A 18 -3.67 19.16 5.22
N THR A 19 -4.56 19.49 4.28
CA THR A 19 -5.48 18.52 3.64
C THR A 19 -5.08 18.15 2.21
N GLU A 20 -4.15 18.86 1.58
CA GLU A 20 -3.64 18.48 0.26
C GLU A 20 -2.41 17.59 0.38
N ALA A 21 -2.41 16.49 -0.38
CA ALA A 21 -1.25 15.62 -0.47
C ALA A 21 -0.17 16.30 -1.32
N SER A 22 1.04 16.41 -0.79
CA SER A 22 2.23 16.81 -1.55
C SER A 22 2.98 15.59 -2.07
N VAL A 23 3.54 15.68 -3.29
CA VAL A 23 4.39 14.65 -3.86
C VAL A 23 5.86 15.02 -3.69
N HIS A 24 6.67 14.05 -3.33
CA HIS A 24 8.10 14.16 -3.10
C HIS A 24 8.83 13.02 -3.80
N PHE A 25 10.10 13.23 -4.10
CA PHE A 25 10.94 12.25 -4.78
C PHE A 25 12.23 12.02 -4.01
N TRP A 26 12.74 10.80 -4.07
CA TRP A 26 14.08 10.47 -3.59
C TRP A 26 14.77 9.53 -4.57
N MET A 27 16.09 9.53 -4.54
CA MET A 27 16.90 8.63 -5.36
C MET A 27 17.22 7.39 -4.53
N ALA A 28 16.79 6.23 -4.98
CA ALA A 28 17.18 4.95 -4.40
C ALA A 28 18.67 4.66 -4.64
N LEU A 29 19.28 3.80 -3.84
CA LEU A 29 20.70 3.49 -3.93
C LEU A 29 21.13 2.88 -5.27
N ASP A 30 20.21 2.27 -6.00
CA ASP A 30 20.42 1.74 -7.35
C ASP A 30 20.22 2.79 -8.47
N GLY A 31 19.97 4.05 -8.10
CA GLY A 31 19.81 5.17 -9.02
C GLY A 31 18.39 5.31 -9.60
N VAL A 32 17.41 4.55 -9.13
CA VAL A 32 16.02 4.72 -9.53
C VAL A 32 15.37 5.83 -8.70
N GLU A 33 14.77 6.81 -9.37
CA GLU A 33 13.97 7.85 -8.69
C GLU A 33 12.63 7.28 -8.27
N LEU A 34 12.29 7.39 -6.99
CA LEU A 34 11.04 6.91 -6.41
C LEU A 34 10.24 8.08 -5.82
N ALA A 35 8.92 7.94 -5.77
CA ALA A 35 8.00 8.96 -5.31
C ALA A 35 7.28 8.53 -4.03
N TYR A 36 6.97 9.51 -3.16
CA TYR A 36 6.00 9.34 -2.08
C TYR A 36 5.12 10.58 -1.96
N HIS A 37 3.90 10.35 -1.53
CA HIS A 37 2.95 11.41 -1.19
C HIS A 37 2.92 11.58 0.32
N GLU A 38 2.69 12.80 0.77
CA GLU A 38 2.64 13.14 2.20
C GLU A 38 1.41 13.99 2.50
N MET A 39 0.73 13.70 3.60
CA MET A 39 -0.42 14.47 4.08
C MET A 39 -0.41 14.54 5.60
N GLY A 40 -0.77 15.70 6.16
CA GLY A 40 -0.86 15.90 7.60
C GLY A 40 0.48 16.12 8.29
N SER A 41 0.48 16.03 9.60
CA SER A 41 1.67 16.25 10.44
C SER A 41 1.57 15.44 11.75
N GLY A 42 2.68 15.29 12.48
CA GLY A 42 2.73 14.55 13.73
C GLY A 42 3.43 13.20 13.60
N HIS A 43 2.92 12.16 14.29
CA HIS A 43 3.52 10.83 14.24
C HIS A 43 3.40 10.20 12.85
N ALA A 44 4.52 9.68 12.34
CA ALA A 44 4.57 9.14 10.98
C ALA A 44 3.86 7.79 10.87
N VAL A 45 3.05 7.63 9.83
CA VAL A 45 2.50 6.35 9.38
C VAL A 45 2.79 6.17 7.90
N ILE A 46 3.44 5.06 7.54
CA ILE A 46 3.73 4.68 6.16
C ILE A 46 2.65 3.70 5.69
N LEU A 47 2.00 4.00 4.57
CA LEU A 47 0.93 3.19 3.99
C LEU A 47 1.26 2.78 2.55
N LEU A 48 1.52 1.49 2.35
CA LEU A 48 1.87 0.89 1.06
C LEU A 48 0.62 0.50 0.28
N HIS A 49 0.55 0.82 -1.00
CA HIS A 49 -0.61 0.50 -1.85
C HIS A 49 -0.58 -0.93 -2.40
N GLY A 50 -1.70 -1.36 -3.02
CA GLY A 50 -1.84 -2.67 -3.67
C GLY A 50 -1.20 -2.75 -5.06
N LEU A 51 -1.07 -3.98 -5.58
CA LEU A 51 -0.53 -4.24 -6.92
C LEU A 51 -1.36 -3.51 -8.00
N PHE A 52 -0.68 -2.92 -8.98
CA PHE A 52 -1.25 -2.11 -10.07
C PHE A 52 -2.03 -0.87 -9.60
N SER A 53 -1.94 -0.50 -8.34
CA SER A 53 -2.49 0.73 -7.78
C SER A 53 -1.37 1.79 -7.62
N ASP A 54 -1.67 2.86 -6.90
CA ASP A 54 -0.75 3.89 -6.48
C ASP A 54 -1.26 4.55 -5.18
N ALA A 55 -0.51 5.46 -4.60
CA ALA A 55 -0.89 6.20 -3.41
C ALA A 55 -2.18 6.99 -3.62
N GLN A 56 -2.33 7.61 -4.80
CA GLN A 56 -3.51 8.39 -5.16
C GLN A 56 -4.77 7.54 -5.15
N MET A 57 -4.75 6.38 -5.80
CA MET A 57 -5.91 5.49 -5.92
C MET A 57 -6.23 4.78 -4.61
N ASN A 58 -5.21 4.35 -3.86
CA ASN A 58 -5.41 3.51 -2.69
C ASN A 58 -5.74 4.33 -1.43
N TRP A 59 -5.11 5.51 -1.26
CA TRP A 59 -5.14 6.22 0.01
C TRP A 59 -5.74 7.62 -0.05
N ILE A 60 -5.50 8.36 -1.16
CA ILE A 60 -5.87 9.77 -1.25
C ILE A 60 -7.28 9.96 -1.81
N LYS A 61 -7.57 9.34 -2.94
CA LYS A 61 -8.80 9.56 -3.73
C LYS A 61 -10.09 9.34 -2.93
N PHE A 62 -10.11 8.41 -2.00
CA PHE A 62 -11.29 8.05 -1.21
C PHE A 62 -11.23 8.59 0.23
N GLY A 63 -10.31 9.53 0.49
CA GLY A 63 -10.25 10.26 1.77
C GLY A 63 -9.64 9.49 2.94
N HIS A 64 -8.99 8.34 2.70
CA HIS A 64 -8.38 7.57 3.79
C HIS A 64 -7.22 8.31 4.44
N ALA A 65 -6.31 8.88 3.63
CA ALA A 65 -5.20 9.67 4.10
C ALA A 65 -5.66 10.91 4.88
N GLU A 66 -6.67 11.63 4.35
CA GLU A 66 -7.28 12.78 5.02
C GLU A 66 -7.88 12.40 6.38
N ARG A 67 -8.60 11.26 6.43
CA ARG A 67 -9.19 10.77 7.68
C ARG A 67 -8.13 10.44 8.73
N ILE A 68 -7.02 9.82 8.33
CA ILE A 68 -5.91 9.48 9.23
C ILE A 68 -5.16 10.76 9.64
N ALA A 69 -4.89 11.66 8.71
CA ALA A 69 -4.21 12.93 8.97
C ALA A 69 -5.00 13.82 9.95
N SER A 70 -6.34 13.79 9.87
CA SER A 70 -7.22 14.54 10.79
C SER A 70 -7.11 14.09 12.26
N GLU A 71 -6.55 12.91 12.52
CA GLU A 71 -6.24 12.40 13.87
C GLU A 71 -4.81 12.78 14.34
N GLY A 72 -4.11 13.65 13.61
CA GLY A 72 -2.78 14.13 13.99
C GLY A 72 -1.63 13.23 13.56
N PHE A 73 -1.80 12.49 12.46
CA PHE A 73 -0.74 11.68 11.85
C PHE A 73 -0.15 12.35 10.62
N ARG A 74 1.15 12.14 10.41
CA ARG A 74 1.85 12.39 9.18
C ARG A 74 1.76 11.14 8.32
N VAL A 75 0.89 11.14 7.31
CA VAL A 75 0.64 9.99 6.44
C VAL A 75 1.60 10.04 5.26
N ILE A 76 2.46 9.03 5.14
CA ILE A 76 3.47 8.88 4.11
C ILE A 76 3.06 7.71 3.22
N MET A 77 2.84 7.97 1.95
CA MET A 77 2.28 7.02 0.98
C MET A 77 3.21 6.91 -0.22
N PRO A 78 4.20 6.00 -0.18
CA PRO A 78 5.07 5.80 -1.33
C PRO A 78 4.31 5.15 -2.49
N ASP A 79 4.62 5.58 -3.70
CA ASP A 79 4.35 4.80 -4.89
C ASP A 79 5.43 3.72 -4.99
N LEU A 80 5.02 2.47 -4.96
CA LEU A 80 5.94 1.34 -5.05
C LEU A 80 6.64 1.36 -6.42
N ARG A 81 7.89 0.89 -6.49
CA ARG A 81 8.62 0.74 -7.75
C ARG A 81 7.74 0.10 -8.83
N ALA A 82 7.82 0.55 -10.07
CA ALA A 82 6.96 0.20 -11.20
C ALA A 82 5.52 0.73 -11.15
N HIS A 83 5.16 1.57 -10.15
CA HIS A 83 3.81 2.12 -10.00
C HIS A 83 3.82 3.66 -9.89
N GLY A 84 2.65 4.27 -10.07
CA GLY A 84 2.38 5.69 -9.83
C GLY A 84 3.42 6.63 -10.46
N GLU A 85 3.93 7.55 -9.66
CA GLU A 85 4.99 8.50 -10.05
C GLU A 85 6.42 7.92 -9.87
N SER A 86 6.57 6.74 -9.25
CA SER A 86 7.87 6.08 -9.09
C SER A 86 8.44 5.56 -10.40
N GLY A 87 9.76 5.47 -10.46
CA GLY A 87 10.52 4.93 -11.58
C GLY A 87 10.10 3.52 -11.97
N LYS A 88 10.12 3.28 -13.28
CA LYS A 88 9.71 2.03 -13.93
C LYS A 88 10.84 1.50 -14.82
N PRO A 89 12.03 1.17 -14.27
CA PRO A 89 13.15 0.69 -15.07
C PRO A 89 12.80 -0.63 -15.77
N HIS A 90 13.33 -0.81 -16.97
CA HIS A 90 13.20 -2.05 -17.74
C HIS A 90 14.41 -2.97 -17.62
N ASP A 91 15.38 -2.62 -16.79
CA ASP A 91 16.52 -3.48 -16.49
C ASP A 91 16.15 -4.46 -15.36
N PRO A 92 16.21 -5.80 -15.58
CA PRO A 92 15.98 -6.80 -14.54
C PRO A 92 16.86 -6.64 -13.30
N ALA A 93 18.05 -6.03 -13.42
CA ALA A 93 18.94 -5.76 -12.31
C ALA A 93 18.34 -4.81 -11.25
N ASN A 94 17.37 -3.98 -11.63
CA ASN A 94 16.65 -3.11 -10.70
C ASN A 94 15.49 -3.80 -9.95
N TYR A 95 15.30 -5.12 -10.15
CA TYR A 95 14.24 -5.91 -9.53
C TYR A 95 14.80 -7.15 -8.81
N PRO A 96 15.71 -7.00 -7.84
CA PRO A 96 16.07 -8.12 -6.98
C PRO A 96 14.85 -8.56 -6.16
N PRO A 97 14.80 -9.81 -5.69
CA PRO A 97 13.62 -10.39 -5.04
C PRO A 97 13.05 -9.62 -3.85
N ASP A 98 13.88 -8.93 -3.08
CA ASP A 98 13.52 -8.14 -1.89
C ASP A 98 13.38 -6.63 -2.17
N ILE A 99 13.24 -6.22 -3.46
CA ILE A 99 13.33 -4.82 -3.86
C ILE A 99 12.36 -3.91 -3.11
N LEU A 100 11.11 -4.31 -2.90
CA LEU A 100 10.13 -3.47 -2.20
C LEU A 100 10.49 -3.25 -0.72
N VAL A 101 11.12 -4.23 -0.08
CA VAL A 101 11.63 -4.09 1.30
C VAL A 101 12.85 -3.17 1.33
N ARG A 102 13.73 -3.25 0.33
CA ARG A 102 14.89 -2.32 0.21
C ARG A 102 14.41 -0.89 0.02
N ASP A 103 13.53 -0.66 -0.95
CA ASP A 103 12.96 0.66 -1.23
C ASP A 103 12.29 1.27 0.03
N LEU A 104 11.54 0.46 0.78
CA LEU A 104 10.92 0.89 2.04
C LEU A 104 11.97 1.27 3.10
N ARG A 105 13.02 0.47 3.27
CA ARG A 105 14.11 0.78 4.22
C ARG A 105 14.84 2.06 3.84
N GLU A 106 15.08 2.26 2.56
CA GLU A 106 15.72 3.47 2.04
C GLU A 106 14.85 4.70 2.26
N LEU A 107 13.52 4.59 2.05
CA LEU A 107 12.58 5.66 2.36
C LEU A 107 12.59 6.00 3.86
N ILE A 108 12.54 5.00 4.75
CA ILE A 108 12.62 5.19 6.19
C ILE A 108 13.90 5.93 6.58
N ALA A 109 15.04 5.52 6.00
CA ALA A 109 16.35 6.16 6.23
C ALA A 109 16.40 7.59 5.65
N HIS A 110 15.90 7.79 4.42
CA HIS A 110 15.81 9.09 3.76
C HIS A 110 15.02 10.11 4.60
N LEU A 111 13.93 9.68 5.20
CA LEU A 111 13.08 10.51 6.05
C LEU A 111 13.58 10.62 7.49
N GLY A 112 14.64 9.90 7.86
CA GLY A 112 15.20 9.89 9.21
C GLY A 112 14.24 9.37 10.28
N LEU A 113 13.29 8.49 9.91
CA LEU A 113 12.26 8.00 10.83
C LEU A 113 12.87 7.01 11.84
N GLN A 114 12.69 7.30 13.12
CA GLN A 114 13.10 6.42 14.23
C GLN A 114 11.90 5.67 14.81
N GLU A 115 10.76 6.35 14.91
CA GLU A 115 9.48 5.81 15.37
C GLU A 115 8.42 6.09 14.30
N PHE A 116 7.73 5.05 13.86
CA PHE A 116 6.69 5.13 12.85
C PHE A 116 5.73 3.95 12.97
N ASP A 117 4.55 4.10 12.41
CA ASP A 117 3.62 3.02 12.15
C ASP A 117 3.74 2.61 10.67
N LEU A 118 3.48 1.33 10.36
CA LEU A 118 3.65 0.80 9.01
C LEU A 118 2.45 -0.08 8.65
N GLY A 119 1.99 0.07 7.42
CA GLY A 119 0.97 -0.84 6.92
C GLY A 119 0.81 -0.76 5.41
N GLY A 120 -0.15 -1.52 4.91
CA GLY A 120 -0.46 -1.49 3.49
C GLY A 120 -1.69 -2.32 3.14
N PHE A 121 -2.08 -2.21 1.88
CA PHE A 121 -3.19 -2.93 1.29
C PHE A 121 -2.67 -3.99 0.32
N SER A 122 -3.16 -5.23 0.40
CA SER A 122 -2.84 -6.32 -0.55
C SER A 122 -1.32 -6.53 -0.71
N LEU A 123 -0.70 -6.19 -1.84
CA LEU A 123 0.75 -6.21 -2.03
C LEU A 123 1.47 -5.39 -0.95
N GLY A 124 0.93 -4.22 -0.58
CA GLY A 124 1.48 -3.41 0.50
C GLY A 124 1.44 -4.11 1.86
N ALA A 125 0.38 -4.87 2.16
CA ALA A 125 0.30 -5.68 3.37
C ALA A 125 1.34 -6.81 3.36
N ARG A 126 1.52 -7.50 2.22
CA ARG A 126 2.57 -8.49 2.04
C ARG A 126 3.96 -7.87 2.22
N THR A 127 4.21 -6.73 1.58
CA THR A 127 5.49 -6.02 1.75
C THR A 127 5.73 -5.61 3.21
N THR A 128 4.67 -5.25 3.96
CA THR A 128 4.75 -5.01 5.41
C THR A 128 5.16 -6.27 6.16
N ILE A 129 4.58 -7.44 5.82
CA ILE A 129 4.97 -8.73 6.44
C ILE A 129 6.43 -9.03 6.15
N ASP A 130 6.86 -8.93 4.90
CA ASP A 130 8.24 -9.17 4.49
C ASP A 130 9.20 -8.20 5.19
N ALA A 131 8.86 -6.91 5.27
CA ALA A 131 9.70 -5.91 5.93
C ALA A 131 9.89 -6.19 7.42
N VAL A 132 8.81 -6.52 8.15
CA VAL A 132 8.87 -6.86 9.58
C VAL A 132 9.68 -8.13 9.80
N SER A 133 9.50 -9.17 8.99
CA SER A 133 10.29 -10.41 9.09
C SER A 133 11.78 -10.20 8.84
N HIS A 134 12.13 -9.14 8.11
CA HIS A 134 13.52 -8.74 7.85
C HIS A 134 14.03 -7.65 8.82
N GLY A 135 13.34 -7.41 9.94
CA GLY A 135 13.82 -6.55 11.02
C GLY A 135 13.40 -5.08 10.94
N VAL A 136 12.47 -4.71 10.06
CA VAL A 136 11.79 -3.41 10.17
C VAL A 136 10.85 -3.48 11.38
N SER A 137 11.00 -2.55 12.32
CA SER A 137 10.27 -2.59 13.59
C SER A 137 9.37 -1.36 13.75
N PRO A 138 8.15 -1.36 13.18
CA PRO A 138 7.19 -0.29 13.41
C PRO A 138 6.59 -0.38 14.82
N ARG A 139 6.08 0.74 15.32
CA ARG A 139 5.37 0.79 16.60
C ARG A 139 4.02 0.07 16.55
N ARG A 140 3.34 0.15 15.42
CA ARG A 140 2.08 -0.55 15.09
C ARG A 140 2.12 -1.02 13.64
N ALA A 141 1.38 -2.09 13.33
CA ALA A 141 1.27 -2.60 11.96
C ALA A 141 -0.18 -2.65 11.48
N ILE A 142 -0.41 -2.40 10.18
CA ILE A 142 -1.72 -2.49 9.52
C ILE A 142 -1.61 -3.44 8.32
N LEU A 143 -2.40 -4.50 8.31
CA LEU A 143 -2.49 -5.48 7.23
C LEU A 143 -3.91 -5.41 6.64
N ALA A 144 -4.06 -4.63 5.56
CA ALA A 144 -5.36 -4.40 4.92
C ALA A 144 -5.53 -5.21 3.63
N GLY A 145 -6.75 -5.70 3.36
CA GLY A 145 -7.09 -6.44 2.15
C GLY A 145 -6.21 -7.68 1.96
N THR A 146 -5.97 -8.44 3.04
CA THR A 146 -5.15 -9.63 3.00
C THR A 146 -5.65 -10.69 4.00
N GLY A 147 -5.31 -11.94 3.75
CA GLY A 147 -5.64 -13.09 4.60
C GLY A 147 -4.49 -14.08 4.66
N VAL A 148 -4.71 -15.22 5.25
CA VAL A 148 -3.65 -16.21 5.56
C VAL A 148 -2.94 -16.76 4.31
N ASP A 149 -3.61 -16.79 3.16
CA ASP A 149 -3.05 -17.31 1.91
C ASP A 149 -1.97 -16.41 1.28
N VAL A 150 -1.78 -15.20 1.81
CA VAL A 150 -0.71 -14.30 1.35
C VAL A 150 0.68 -14.91 1.56
N LEU A 151 0.82 -15.79 2.54
CA LEU A 151 2.09 -16.46 2.87
C LEU A 151 2.42 -17.62 1.90
N THR A 152 1.41 -18.31 1.38
CA THR A 152 1.60 -19.59 0.67
C THR A 152 1.24 -19.54 -0.82
N ASN A 153 0.36 -18.67 -1.24
CA ASN A 153 -0.19 -18.66 -2.61
C ASN A 153 0.36 -17.54 -3.51
N TRP A 154 1.44 -16.84 -3.08
CA TRP A 154 1.92 -15.67 -3.80
C TRP A 154 2.50 -15.97 -5.17
N GLU A 155 3.26 -17.05 -5.32
CA GLU A 155 3.80 -17.51 -6.62
C GLU A 155 2.67 -17.75 -7.64
N ARG A 156 1.61 -18.43 -7.23
CA ARG A 156 0.43 -18.66 -8.08
C ARG A 156 -0.22 -17.34 -8.50
N ARG A 157 -0.28 -16.37 -7.60
CA ARG A 157 -0.86 -15.04 -7.86
C ARG A 157 0.00 -14.23 -8.82
N CYS A 158 1.30 -14.24 -8.67
CA CYS A 158 2.24 -13.63 -9.63
C CYS A 158 2.09 -14.25 -11.03
N ARG A 159 1.98 -15.57 -11.12
CA ARG A 159 1.76 -16.27 -12.39
C ARG A 159 0.47 -15.83 -13.06
N PHE A 160 -0.64 -15.75 -12.31
CA PHE A 160 -1.92 -15.25 -12.81
C PHE A 160 -1.80 -13.85 -13.43
N PHE A 161 -1.09 -12.94 -12.79
CA PHE A 161 -0.92 -11.59 -13.31
C PHE A 161 0.09 -11.52 -14.47
N LEU A 162 1.12 -12.36 -14.49
CA LEU A 162 2.01 -12.49 -15.66
C LEU A 162 1.25 -12.99 -16.89
N GLU A 163 0.38 -13.99 -16.74
CA GLU A 163 -0.51 -14.46 -17.81
C GLU A 163 -1.47 -13.34 -18.25
N ALA A 164 -1.98 -12.52 -17.33
CA ALA A 164 -2.80 -11.36 -17.66
C ALA A 164 -2.03 -10.34 -18.51
N ILE A 165 -0.75 -10.08 -18.20
CA ILE A 165 0.11 -9.19 -18.98
C ILE A 165 0.35 -9.77 -20.38
N GLU A 166 0.69 -11.06 -20.50
CA GLU A 166 0.89 -11.74 -21.80
C GLU A 166 -0.35 -11.65 -22.68
N ARG A 167 -1.56 -11.72 -22.10
CA ARG A 167 -2.84 -11.68 -22.79
C ARG A 167 -3.49 -10.30 -22.83
N PHE A 168 -2.74 -9.24 -22.52
CA PHE A 168 -3.27 -7.89 -22.32
C PHE A 168 -4.13 -7.38 -23.49
N ASP A 169 -3.71 -7.61 -24.73
CA ASP A 169 -4.42 -7.18 -25.94
C ASP A 169 -5.46 -8.19 -26.47
N GLU A 170 -5.37 -9.45 -26.04
CA GLU A 170 -6.19 -10.54 -26.54
C GLU A 170 -7.45 -10.82 -25.71
N ALA A 171 -7.38 -10.56 -24.40
CA ALA A 171 -8.44 -10.91 -23.46
C ALA A 171 -9.78 -10.22 -23.77
N ARG A 172 -10.87 -10.95 -23.63
CA ARG A 172 -12.24 -10.51 -23.86
C ARG A 172 -13.06 -10.58 -22.56
N ARG A 173 -14.18 -9.86 -22.54
CA ARG A 173 -15.12 -9.92 -21.43
C ARG A 173 -15.55 -11.37 -21.18
N GLY A 174 -15.39 -11.84 -19.93
CA GLY A 174 -15.59 -13.23 -19.51
C GLY A 174 -14.29 -14.04 -19.38
N ASP A 175 -13.16 -13.52 -19.84
CA ASP A 175 -11.85 -14.09 -19.55
C ASP A 175 -11.51 -13.90 -18.06
N PRO A 176 -10.89 -14.88 -17.39
CA PRO A 176 -10.47 -14.76 -15.99
C PRO A 176 -9.61 -13.54 -15.69
N HIS A 177 -8.78 -13.10 -16.66
CA HIS A 177 -7.88 -11.97 -16.51
C HIS A 177 -8.52 -10.60 -16.84
N TRP A 178 -9.77 -10.59 -17.37
CA TRP A 178 -10.39 -9.38 -17.90
C TRP A 178 -10.40 -8.21 -16.92
N LEU A 179 -10.85 -8.43 -15.69
CA LEU A 179 -10.94 -7.36 -14.69
C LEU A 179 -9.56 -6.80 -14.31
N SER A 180 -8.57 -7.66 -14.14
CA SER A 180 -7.18 -7.27 -13.87
C SER A 180 -6.60 -6.44 -15.03
N ILE A 181 -6.86 -6.85 -16.27
CA ILE A 181 -6.43 -6.11 -17.46
C ILE A 181 -7.12 -4.75 -17.56
N GLN A 182 -8.43 -4.66 -17.27
CA GLN A 182 -9.13 -3.36 -17.25
C GLN A 182 -8.56 -2.44 -16.17
N PHE A 183 -8.18 -2.99 -15.02
CA PHE A 183 -7.53 -2.22 -13.95
C PHE A 183 -6.16 -1.73 -14.37
N MET A 184 -5.30 -2.59 -14.93
CA MET A 184 -3.99 -2.21 -15.48
C MET A 184 -4.12 -1.11 -16.55
N ARG A 185 -5.11 -1.20 -17.44
CA ARG A 185 -5.41 -0.14 -18.45
C ARG A 185 -5.80 1.18 -17.81
N THR A 186 -6.68 1.13 -16.81
CA THR A 186 -7.14 2.32 -16.08
C THR A 186 -5.99 3.02 -15.37
N MET A 187 -5.11 2.25 -14.76
CA MET A 187 -3.94 2.74 -14.04
C MET A 187 -2.74 3.03 -14.95
N LYS A 188 -2.86 2.76 -16.26
CA LYS A 188 -1.79 2.96 -17.27
C LYS A 188 -0.47 2.28 -16.86
N ILE A 189 -0.57 1.05 -16.39
CA ILE A 189 0.58 0.29 -15.90
C ILE A 189 1.60 0.07 -17.01
N ASP A 190 2.87 0.30 -16.68
CA ASP A 190 4.01 -0.13 -17.50
C ASP A 190 4.13 -1.66 -17.39
N LEU A 191 3.73 -2.36 -18.45
CA LEU A 191 3.60 -3.82 -18.43
C LEU A 191 4.96 -4.52 -18.31
N GLU A 192 6.02 -3.93 -18.88
CA GLU A 192 7.38 -4.50 -18.83
C GLU A 192 7.93 -4.40 -17.40
N ALA A 193 7.90 -3.23 -16.80
CA ALA A 193 8.30 -3.01 -15.43
C ALA A 193 7.48 -3.85 -14.43
N ALA A 194 6.16 -3.93 -14.65
CA ALA A 194 5.26 -4.75 -13.83
C ALA A 194 5.59 -6.25 -13.93
N ALA A 195 5.91 -6.75 -15.12
CA ALA A 195 6.31 -8.14 -15.32
C ALA A 195 7.64 -8.46 -14.61
N LEU A 196 8.61 -7.54 -14.64
CA LEU A 196 9.87 -7.69 -13.92
C LEU A 196 9.66 -7.74 -12.42
N LEU A 197 8.84 -6.84 -11.88
CA LEU A 197 8.49 -6.83 -10.46
C LEU A 197 7.77 -8.12 -10.05
N LEU A 198 6.78 -8.58 -10.83
CA LEU A 198 6.04 -9.82 -10.53
C LEU A 198 6.93 -11.06 -10.51
N LYS A 199 7.92 -11.14 -11.41
CA LYS A 199 8.92 -12.22 -11.40
C LYS A 199 9.75 -12.16 -10.11
N ALA A 200 10.28 -11.00 -9.75
CA ALA A 200 11.04 -10.82 -8.53
C ALA A 200 10.25 -11.21 -7.27
N LEU A 201 8.96 -10.82 -7.19
CA LEU A 201 8.08 -11.15 -6.07
C LEU A 201 7.68 -12.64 -6.04
N GLY A 202 7.56 -13.29 -7.20
CA GLY A 202 7.17 -14.70 -7.31
C GLY A 202 8.22 -15.66 -6.74
N ASP A 203 9.48 -15.27 -6.79
CA ASP A 203 10.63 -16.09 -6.33
C ASP A 203 10.86 -15.99 -4.80
N HIS A 204 10.04 -15.20 -4.08
CA HIS A 204 10.18 -14.98 -2.65
C HIS A 204 8.88 -15.27 -1.89
N PRO A 205 8.67 -16.50 -1.42
CA PRO A 205 7.60 -16.78 -0.46
C PRO A 205 7.93 -16.13 0.89
N SER A 206 6.92 -15.51 1.53
CA SER A 206 7.05 -15.11 2.93
C SER A 206 6.99 -16.36 3.82
N PRO A 207 7.99 -16.60 4.68
CA PRO A 207 7.96 -17.77 5.56
C PRO A 207 6.83 -17.64 6.58
N GLU A 208 6.20 -18.77 6.97
CA GLU A 208 5.16 -18.76 8.03
C GLU A 208 5.70 -18.19 9.35
N GLU A 209 6.98 -18.40 9.63
CA GLU A 209 7.69 -17.83 10.78
C GLU A 209 7.73 -16.28 10.76
N ALA A 210 7.49 -15.65 9.60
CA ALA A 210 7.43 -14.19 9.49
C ALA A 210 6.40 -13.57 10.44
N LEU A 211 5.29 -14.26 10.70
CA LEU A 211 4.24 -13.77 11.60
C LEU A 211 4.70 -13.69 13.07
N ALA A 212 5.64 -14.52 13.49
CA ALA A 212 6.18 -14.49 14.85
C ALA A 212 6.95 -13.19 15.17
N ALA A 213 7.43 -12.46 14.14
CA ALA A 213 8.08 -11.16 14.29
C ALA A 213 7.10 -10.03 14.64
N PHE A 214 5.79 -10.25 14.48
CA PHE A 214 4.75 -9.24 14.76
C PHE A 214 4.43 -9.14 16.25
N THR A 215 5.36 -8.67 17.05
CA THR A 215 5.15 -8.45 18.49
C THR A 215 4.39 -7.14 18.80
N MET A 216 4.36 -6.22 17.84
CA MET A 216 3.66 -4.94 17.95
C MET A 216 2.15 -5.12 17.81
N PRO A 217 1.32 -4.17 18.33
CA PRO A 217 -0.10 -4.13 18.03
C PRO A 217 -0.34 -4.12 16.51
N THR A 218 -1.20 -5.02 16.03
CA THR A 218 -1.47 -5.19 14.59
C THR A 218 -2.98 -5.13 14.31
N LEU A 219 -3.37 -4.34 13.32
CA LEU A 219 -4.71 -4.37 12.75
C LEU A 219 -4.72 -5.22 11.48
N VAL A 220 -5.58 -6.23 11.43
CA VAL A 220 -5.95 -6.90 10.18
C VAL A 220 -7.33 -6.41 9.78
N VAL A 221 -7.46 -5.73 8.65
CA VAL A 221 -8.73 -5.18 8.16
C VAL A 221 -9.02 -5.67 6.74
N CYS A 222 -10.22 -6.23 6.52
CA CYS A 222 -10.56 -6.85 5.24
C CYS A 222 -12.03 -6.63 4.88
N GLY A 223 -12.33 -6.61 3.58
CA GLY A 223 -13.69 -6.55 3.08
C GLY A 223 -14.46 -7.82 3.40
N SER A 224 -15.75 -7.70 3.76
CA SER A 224 -16.65 -8.84 4.08
C SER A 224 -16.85 -9.82 2.92
N GLU A 225 -16.58 -9.36 1.71
CA GLU A 225 -16.67 -10.14 0.47
C GLU A 225 -15.29 -10.31 -0.20
N ASP A 226 -14.20 -10.03 0.54
CA ASP A 226 -12.83 -10.20 0.06
C ASP A 226 -12.33 -11.63 0.36
N HIS A 227 -12.32 -12.46 -0.66
CA HIS A 227 -11.88 -13.85 -0.58
C HIS A 227 -10.55 -14.10 -1.32
N ASP A 228 -9.88 -13.02 -1.76
CA ASP A 228 -8.73 -13.11 -2.66
C ASP A 228 -7.48 -13.73 -2.02
N HIS A 229 -7.31 -13.59 -0.71
CA HIS A 229 -6.13 -14.01 0.03
C HIS A 229 -6.42 -14.97 1.18
N GLY A 230 -7.54 -15.68 1.12
CA GLY A 230 -8.02 -16.53 2.21
C GLY A 230 -8.58 -15.73 3.39
N PRO A 231 -9.01 -16.41 4.47
CA PRO A 231 -9.70 -15.75 5.58
C PRO A 231 -8.76 -14.85 6.39
N ALA A 232 -9.08 -13.55 6.43
CA ALA A 232 -8.33 -12.54 7.17
C ALA A 232 -8.39 -12.75 8.69
N SER A 233 -9.51 -13.29 9.21
CA SER A 233 -9.65 -13.65 10.63
C SER A 233 -8.67 -14.73 11.06
N VAL A 234 -8.32 -15.67 10.16
CA VAL A 234 -7.30 -16.70 10.43
C VAL A 234 -5.91 -16.07 10.47
N LEU A 235 -5.59 -15.14 9.57
CA LEU A 235 -4.35 -14.37 9.65
C LEU A 235 -4.24 -13.62 10.98
N ALA A 236 -5.29 -12.92 11.39
CA ALA A 236 -5.30 -12.20 12.67
C ALA A 236 -5.10 -13.14 13.87
N ALA A 237 -5.72 -14.32 13.84
CA ALA A 237 -5.56 -15.33 14.91
C ALA A 237 -4.14 -15.94 14.97
N ALA A 238 -3.41 -15.95 13.84
CA ALA A 238 -2.02 -16.43 13.77
C ALA A 238 -0.99 -15.39 14.24
N LEU A 239 -1.36 -14.12 14.35
CA LEU A 239 -0.49 -13.05 14.81
C LEU A 239 -0.52 -12.92 16.34
N PRO A 240 0.63 -12.72 17.01
CA PRO A 240 0.70 -12.68 18.48
C PRO A 240 -0.12 -11.57 19.14
N ASN A 241 -0.28 -10.41 18.48
CA ASN A 241 -0.92 -9.22 19.04
C ASN A 241 -1.76 -8.50 17.99
N ALA A 242 -2.74 -9.20 17.42
CA ALA A 242 -3.58 -8.63 16.38
C ALA A 242 -5.06 -8.57 16.76
N ARG A 243 -5.76 -7.59 16.17
CA ARG A 243 -7.21 -7.53 16.11
C ARG A 243 -7.68 -7.60 14.66
N TYR A 244 -8.80 -8.26 14.44
CA TYR A 244 -9.48 -8.30 13.14
C TYR A 244 -10.64 -7.31 13.11
N GLU A 245 -10.77 -6.62 11.99
CA GLU A 245 -11.90 -5.75 11.70
C GLU A 245 -12.41 -6.00 10.29
N GLU A 246 -13.71 -6.28 10.16
CA GLU A 246 -14.39 -6.47 8.89
C GLU A 246 -15.02 -5.15 8.44
N ILE A 247 -14.84 -4.82 7.15
CA ILE A 247 -15.44 -3.65 6.51
C ILE A 247 -16.26 -4.09 5.29
N PRO A 248 -17.22 -3.28 4.79
CA PRO A 248 -17.98 -3.66 3.60
C PRO A 248 -17.10 -3.77 2.34
N GLY A 249 -17.39 -4.74 1.47
CA GLY A 249 -16.91 -4.82 0.10
C GLY A 249 -16.00 -6.00 -0.22
N THR A 250 -15.71 -6.14 -1.51
CA THR A 250 -14.76 -7.09 -2.08
C THR A 250 -13.34 -6.55 -1.98
N HIS A 251 -12.34 -7.30 -2.44
CA HIS A 251 -10.95 -6.84 -2.50
C HIS A 251 -10.80 -5.45 -3.12
N MET A 252 -11.38 -5.24 -4.30
CA MET A 252 -11.30 -3.96 -5.01
C MET A 252 -12.23 -2.88 -4.44
N SER A 253 -13.43 -3.24 -4.00
CA SER A 253 -14.41 -2.24 -3.58
C SER A 253 -14.23 -1.77 -2.14
N SER A 254 -13.60 -2.54 -1.27
CA SER A 254 -13.30 -2.13 0.12
C SER A 254 -12.41 -0.89 0.19
N VAL A 255 -11.47 -0.73 -0.78
CA VAL A 255 -10.64 0.48 -0.92
C VAL A 255 -11.48 1.74 -1.17
N THR A 256 -12.67 1.61 -1.74
CA THR A 256 -13.54 2.77 -2.02
C THR A 256 -14.44 3.15 -0.84
N LYS A 257 -14.38 2.40 0.26
CA LYS A 257 -15.28 2.56 1.43
C LYS A 257 -14.61 3.39 2.51
N PRO A 258 -15.26 4.42 3.06
CA PRO A 258 -14.69 5.25 4.12
C PRO A 258 -14.29 4.45 5.36
N GLN A 259 -14.93 3.30 5.59
CA GLN A 259 -14.65 2.41 6.72
C GLN A 259 -13.20 1.94 6.77
N LEU A 260 -12.49 1.83 5.63
CA LEU A 260 -11.07 1.49 5.61
C LEU A 260 -10.24 2.55 6.34
N GLY A 261 -10.38 3.82 5.96
CA GLY A 261 -9.68 4.93 6.61
C GLY A 261 -10.10 5.11 8.08
N GLU A 262 -11.39 4.94 8.38
CA GLU A 262 -11.94 5.01 9.74
C GLU A 262 -11.38 3.92 10.65
N ALA A 263 -11.29 2.67 10.17
CA ALA A 263 -10.72 1.55 10.93
C ALA A 263 -9.24 1.79 11.25
N ILE A 264 -8.46 2.23 10.25
CA ILE A 264 -7.04 2.54 10.41
C ILE A 264 -6.86 3.71 11.39
N ALA A 265 -7.57 4.82 11.19
CA ALA A 265 -7.48 6.01 12.06
C ALA A 265 -7.80 5.66 13.52
N ARG A 266 -8.88 4.93 13.76
CA ARG A 266 -9.29 4.46 15.10
C ARG A 266 -8.25 3.55 15.74
N PHE A 267 -7.60 2.69 14.95
CA PHE A 267 -6.53 1.82 15.44
C PHE A 267 -5.27 2.60 15.82
N LEU A 268 -4.89 3.57 15.02
CA LEU A 268 -3.71 4.38 15.26
C LEU A 268 -3.87 5.32 16.46
N SER A 269 -5.09 5.77 16.75
CA SER A 269 -5.41 6.67 17.87
C SER A 269 -5.64 5.97 19.21
N ALA A 270 -5.70 4.63 19.23
CA ALA A 270 -5.86 3.82 20.46
C ALA A 270 -4.51 3.55 21.12
#